data_4201221a2ad0bcb984f2cc29bb50eb43
#
_entry.id   4201221a2ad0bcb984f2cc29bb50eb43
#
_cell.length_a   1.000
_cell.length_b   1.000
_cell.length_c   1.000
_cell.angle_alpha   90.00
_cell.angle_beta   90.00
_cell.angle_gamma   90.00
#
_symmetry.space_group_name_H-M   'P 1'
#
loop_
_entity.id
_entity.type
_entity.pdbx_description
1 polymer ?
#
loop_
_entity_poly.entity_id
_entity_poly.type
_entity_poly.pdbx_seq_one_letter_code
_entity_poly.pdbx_strand_id
1 'polypeptide(L)'
;EQETPSVLVIKPVGRDAATKKYDILSAMLAYGLRQDKHKQRLIMRLMALVTTRYNWQRDELTMGQTEIAKLWDVDTRTVKREMAKLRSLGWLVEKRQAARGRVAMHGIALDQIMLDTKSAWAAIGPDFVARVQPSEVQHAPANVVPLRPVAAPVNDGTLWANAQAVFHSQDAAGFSAWVEKLTVVYYEAGQLTLAAPSKFHATYVTTNLLDRLMVILRRIDPSIAKVAIQH
;
A
#
# COMPACT_ATOMS: atom_id res chain seq x y z
N GLU A 1 -27.46 -0.30 25.43
CA GLU A 1 -26.82 -0.60 24.11
C GLU A 1 -25.32 -0.47 24.32
N GLN A 2 -24.63 -1.59 24.39
CA GLN A 2 -23.16 -1.62 24.46
C GLN A 2 -22.66 -1.53 23.01
N GLU A 3 -22.05 -0.40 22.67
CA GLU A 3 -21.31 -0.24 21.41
C GLU A 3 -20.17 -1.27 21.38
N THR A 4 -20.29 -2.24 20.50
CA THR A 4 -19.20 -3.17 20.16
C THR A 4 -18.05 -2.36 19.58
N PRO A 5 -16.83 -2.41 20.15
CA PRO A 5 -15.70 -1.66 19.61
C PRO A 5 -15.43 -2.15 18.18
N SER A 6 -15.60 -1.25 17.24
CA SER A 6 -15.26 -1.47 15.82
C SER A 6 -13.76 -1.73 15.70
N VAL A 7 -13.38 -2.99 15.53
CA VAL A 7 -12.02 -3.35 15.14
C VAL A 7 -11.88 -3.09 13.65
N LEU A 8 -10.89 -2.30 13.25
CA LEU A 8 -10.62 -2.06 11.84
C LEU A 8 -10.44 -3.38 11.10
N VAL A 9 -11.31 -3.64 10.11
CA VAL A 9 -11.22 -4.80 9.21
C VAL A 9 -9.90 -4.73 8.45
N ILE A 10 -8.89 -5.45 8.92
CA ILE A 10 -7.56 -5.49 8.30
C ILE A 10 -7.59 -6.53 7.18
N LYS A 11 -8.24 -6.23 6.07
CA LYS A 11 -8.09 -7.06 4.87
C LYS A 11 -6.71 -6.83 4.26
N PRO A 12 -5.85 -7.86 4.13
CA PRO A 12 -4.49 -7.71 3.61
C PRO A 12 -4.50 -7.67 2.07
N VAL A 13 -5.14 -6.62 1.53
CA VAL A 13 -5.21 -6.33 0.09
C VAL A 13 -4.68 -4.92 -0.18
N GLY A 14 -4.18 -4.69 -1.40
CA GLY A 14 -3.65 -3.40 -1.83
C GLY A 14 -2.18 -3.17 -1.43
N ARG A 15 -1.76 -1.90 -1.41
CA ARG A 15 -0.35 -1.49 -1.23
C ARG A 15 0.29 -2.04 0.05
N ASP A 16 -0.45 -2.11 1.16
CA ASP A 16 0.06 -2.53 2.47
C ASP A 16 -0.24 -4.01 2.79
N ALA A 17 -0.59 -4.81 1.78
CA ALA A 17 -0.99 -6.20 1.97
C ALA A 17 0.08 -7.05 2.67
N ALA A 18 1.35 -6.84 2.35
CA ALA A 18 2.47 -7.57 2.98
C ALA A 18 2.57 -7.24 4.47
N THR A 19 2.59 -5.95 4.82
CA THR A 19 2.65 -5.50 6.22
C THR A 19 1.49 -6.05 7.04
N LYS A 20 0.26 -5.94 6.52
CA LYS A 20 -0.93 -6.47 7.19
C LYS A 20 -0.88 -7.99 7.43
N LYS A 21 -0.35 -8.76 6.48
CA LYS A 21 -0.13 -10.20 6.66
C LYS A 21 0.84 -10.48 7.80
N TYR A 22 1.97 -9.78 7.83
CA TYR A 22 2.94 -9.92 8.91
C TYR A 22 2.38 -9.48 10.26
N ASP A 23 1.60 -8.40 10.31
CA ASP A 23 0.97 -7.96 11.55
C ASP A 23 0.00 -9.02 12.11
N ILE A 24 -0.84 -9.64 11.27
CA ILE A 24 -1.73 -10.74 11.65
C ILE A 24 -0.93 -11.94 12.18
N LEU A 25 0.09 -12.36 11.44
CA LEU A 25 0.92 -13.50 11.83
C LEU A 25 1.69 -13.22 13.13
N SER A 26 2.20 -12.01 13.31
CA SER A 26 2.88 -11.57 14.54
C SER A 26 1.93 -11.58 15.75
N ALA A 27 0.70 -11.10 15.57
CA ALA A 27 -0.33 -11.14 16.62
C ALA A 27 -0.64 -12.59 17.04
N MET A 28 -0.86 -13.48 16.05
CA MET A 28 -1.12 -14.90 16.30
C MET A 28 0.06 -15.57 17.02
N LEU A 29 1.29 -15.29 16.59
CA LEU A 29 2.50 -15.87 17.19
C LEU A 29 2.68 -15.42 18.64
N ALA A 30 2.65 -14.11 18.89
CA ALA A 30 2.82 -13.57 20.23
C ALA A 30 1.73 -14.04 21.20
N TYR A 31 0.49 -14.13 20.73
CA TYR A 31 -0.60 -14.68 21.50
C TYR A 31 -0.43 -16.18 21.76
N GLY A 32 -0.06 -16.95 20.74
CA GLY A 32 0.16 -18.39 20.83
C GLY A 32 1.24 -18.78 21.85
N LEU A 33 2.35 -18.04 21.88
CA LEU A 33 3.44 -18.26 22.83
C LEU A 33 3.02 -18.08 24.32
N ARG A 34 1.95 -17.36 24.58
CA ARG A 34 1.39 -17.12 25.92
C ARG A 34 0.34 -18.15 26.36
N GLN A 35 -0.03 -19.06 25.46
CA GLN A 35 -1.03 -20.07 25.73
C GLN A 35 -0.43 -21.36 26.29
N ASP A 36 -1.31 -22.25 26.79
CA ASP A 36 -0.92 -23.59 27.15
C ASP A 36 -0.40 -24.38 25.93
N LYS A 37 0.34 -25.47 26.16
CA LYS A 37 0.98 -26.31 25.14
C LYS A 37 0.04 -26.77 24.04
N HIS A 38 -1.23 -27.05 24.35
CA HIS A 38 -2.19 -27.55 23.37
C HIS A 38 -2.70 -26.44 22.48
N LYS A 39 -3.06 -25.28 23.05
CA LYS A 39 -3.53 -24.12 22.32
C LYS A 39 -2.39 -23.48 21.51
N GLN A 40 -1.18 -23.41 22.07
CA GLN A 40 0.02 -22.99 21.34
C GLN A 40 0.21 -23.84 20.08
N ARG A 41 0.19 -25.17 20.20
CA ARG A 41 0.34 -26.07 19.06
C ARG A 41 -0.78 -25.88 18.03
N LEU A 42 -2.02 -25.70 18.46
CA LEU A 42 -3.16 -25.45 17.59
C LEU A 42 -2.95 -24.17 16.76
N ILE A 43 -2.52 -23.10 17.39
CA ILE A 43 -2.24 -21.80 16.74
C ILE A 43 -1.09 -21.95 15.74
N MET A 44 0.02 -22.61 16.12
CA MET A 44 1.13 -22.88 15.21
C MET A 44 0.71 -23.70 13.97
N ARG A 45 -0.18 -24.66 14.14
CA ARG A 45 -0.76 -25.45 13.02
C ARG A 45 -1.59 -24.57 12.09
N LEU A 46 -2.41 -23.68 12.64
CA LEU A 46 -3.15 -22.72 11.83
C LEU A 46 -2.20 -21.79 11.09
N MET A 47 -1.17 -21.27 11.76
CA MET A 47 -0.15 -20.41 11.13
C MET A 47 0.53 -21.14 9.96
N ALA A 48 0.86 -22.42 10.10
CA ALA A 48 1.42 -23.21 9.00
C ALA A 48 0.48 -23.27 7.79
N LEU A 49 -0.83 -23.43 7.98
CA LEU A 49 -1.82 -23.38 6.89
C LEU A 49 -1.89 -22.00 6.24
N VAL A 50 -1.92 -20.95 7.07
CA VAL A 50 -2.08 -19.55 6.61
C VAL A 50 -0.86 -19.11 5.81
N THR A 51 0.34 -19.45 6.24
CA THR A 51 1.58 -19.05 5.57
C THR A 51 1.84 -19.83 4.29
N THR A 52 1.44 -21.09 4.22
CA THR A 52 1.80 -21.96 3.09
C THR A 52 0.70 -22.13 2.06
N ARG A 53 -0.57 -22.05 2.42
CA ARG A 53 -1.70 -22.50 1.58
C ARG A 53 -2.88 -21.53 1.49
N TYR A 54 -2.94 -20.49 2.34
CA TYR A 54 -4.06 -19.57 2.32
C TYR A 54 -3.97 -18.58 1.16
N ASN A 55 -5.06 -18.46 0.42
CA ASN A 55 -5.19 -17.46 -0.63
C ASN A 55 -5.75 -16.16 -0.03
N TRP A 56 -4.89 -15.21 0.23
CA TRP A 56 -5.24 -13.93 0.84
C TRP A 56 -6.14 -13.04 -0.01
N GLN A 57 -6.05 -13.15 -1.34
CA GLN A 57 -6.89 -12.35 -2.23
C GLN A 57 -8.34 -12.83 -2.24
N ARG A 58 -8.52 -14.16 -2.23
CA ARG A 58 -9.85 -14.78 -2.27
C ARG A 58 -10.41 -15.07 -0.88
N ASP A 59 -9.62 -14.89 0.17
CA ASP A 59 -9.95 -15.30 1.54
C ASP A 59 -10.36 -16.77 1.60
N GLU A 60 -9.49 -17.64 1.07
CA GLU A 60 -9.80 -19.07 0.91
C GLU A 60 -8.64 -19.96 1.31
N LEU A 61 -8.97 -20.99 2.10
CA LEU A 61 -8.15 -22.16 2.35
C LEU A 61 -8.87 -23.37 1.79
N THR A 62 -8.38 -23.90 0.66
CA THR A 62 -8.92 -25.09 0.00
C THR A 62 -7.88 -26.19 0.06
N MET A 63 -8.01 -27.09 1.03
CA MET A 63 -7.06 -28.16 1.31
C MET A 63 -7.75 -29.40 1.85
N GLY A 64 -7.37 -30.56 1.32
CA GLY A 64 -7.88 -31.85 1.79
C GLY A 64 -7.31 -32.25 3.15
N GLN A 65 -8.08 -33.03 3.93
CA GLN A 65 -7.64 -33.46 5.27
C GLN A 65 -6.33 -34.26 5.23
N THR A 66 -6.11 -35.04 4.17
CA THR A 66 -4.87 -35.83 3.96
C THR A 66 -3.67 -34.90 3.70
N GLU A 67 -3.87 -33.81 2.97
CA GLU A 67 -2.81 -32.82 2.73
C GLU A 67 -2.46 -32.04 4.00
N ILE A 68 -3.48 -31.66 4.78
CA ILE A 68 -3.29 -31.02 6.09
C ILE A 68 -2.55 -31.98 7.04
N ALA A 69 -2.93 -33.27 7.04
CA ALA A 69 -2.28 -34.28 7.85
C ALA A 69 -0.78 -34.40 7.53
N LYS A 70 -0.43 -34.39 6.24
CA LYS A 70 0.97 -34.39 5.78
C LYS A 70 1.72 -33.10 6.22
N LEU A 71 1.09 -31.94 6.08
CA LEU A 71 1.72 -30.68 6.47
C LEU A 71 1.96 -30.59 7.99
N TRP A 72 1.04 -31.10 8.80
CA TRP A 72 1.13 -31.06 10.27
C TRP A 72 1.87 -32.24 10.87
N ASP A 73 2.24 -33.24 10.06
CA ASP A 73 2.82 -34.54 10.47
C ASP A 73 1.96 -35.20 11.54
N VAL A 74 0.68 -35.43 11.21
CA VAL A 74 -0.31 -36.06 12.10
C VAL A 74 -1.30 -36.93 11.31
N ASP A 75 -2.08 -37.75 12.02
CA ASP A 75 -3.19 -38.47 11.42
C ASP A 75 -4.41 -37.59 11.08
N THR A 76 -5.27 -38.05 10.16
CA THR A 76 -6.46 -37.30 9.71
C THR A 76 -7.51 -37.10 10.80
N ARG A 77 -7.57 -38.01 11.82
CA ARG A 77 -8.46 -37.84 12.98
C ARG A 77 -8.03 -36.64 13.81
N THR A 78 -6.73 -36.46 14.00
CA THR A 78 -6.17 -35.26 14.65
C THR A 78 -6.50 -33.98 13.85
N VAL A 79 -6.36 -34.01 12.52
CA VAL A 79 -6.76 -32.89 11.66
C VAL A 79 -8.22 -32.55 11.88
N LYS A 80 -9.14 -33.50 11.83
CA LYS A 80 -10.59 -33.28 12.05
C LYS A 80 -10.86 -32.60 13.38
N ARG A 81 -10.24 -33.10 14.46
CA ARG A 81 -10.37 -32.54 15.80
C ARG A 81 -9.85 -31.11 15.93
N GLU A 82 -8.65 -30.86 15.39
CA GLU A 82 -8.03 -29.55 15.48
C GLU A 82 -8.74 -28.51 14.60
N MET A 83 -9.18 -28.89 13.40
CA MET A 83 -10.02 -28.03 12.55
C MET A 83 -11.37 -27.69 13.21
N ALA A 84 -11.96 -28.66 13.91
CA ALA A 84 -13.19 -28.40 14.69
C ALA A 84 -12.93 -27.39 15.83
N LYS A 85 -11.81 -27.49 16.54
CA LYS A 85 -11.42 -26.51 17.57
C LYS A 85 -11.19 -25.11 16.99
N LEU A 86 -10.54 -25.00 15.82
CA LEU A 86 -10.35 -23.70 15.16
C LEU A 86 -11.68 -23.05 14.78
N ARG A 87 -12.67 -23.85 14.35
CA ARG A 87 -14.02 -23.37 14.10
C ARG A 87 -14.74 -22.95 15.41
N SER A 88 -14.60 -23.73 16.47
CA SER A 88 -15.22 -23.38 17.78
C SER A 88 -14.61 -22.13 18.42
N LEU A 89 -13.33 -21.81 18.11
CA LEU A 89 -12.70 -20.54 18.48
C LEU A 89 -13.19 -19.37 17.60
N GLY A 90 -13.94 -19.61 16.54
CA GLY A 90 -14.34 -18.58 15.59
C GLY A 90 -13.22 -18.09 14.68
N TRP A 91 -12.04 -18.74 14.66
CA TRP A 91 -10.90 -18.33 13.86
C TRP A 91 -10.95 -18.86 12.43
N LEU A 92 -11.70 -19.97 12.23
CA LEU A 92 -11.89 -20.60 10.93
C LEU A 92 -13.38 -20.69 10.62
N VAL A 93 -13.78 -20.17 9.48
CA VAL A 93 -15.16 -20.20 8.98
C VAL A 93 -15.28 -21.19 7.82
N GLU A 94 -16.25 -22.07 7.88
CA GLU A 94 -16.53 -22.98 6.75
C GLU A 94 -17.36 -22.25 5.70
N LYS A 95 -16.76 -21.90 4.55
CA LYS A 95 -17.44 -21.24 3.43
C LYS A 95 -18.17 -22.22 2.53
N ARG A 96 -17.66 -23.46 2.45
CA ARG A 96 -18.26 -24.53 1.66
C ARG A 96 -17.90 -25.88 2.25
N GLN A 97 -18.89 -26.73 2.43
CA GLN A 97 -18.71 -28.11 2.92
C GLN A 97 -18.05 -29.02 1.90
N ALA A 98 -17.35 -30.04 2.39
CA ALA A 98 -16.84 -31.10 1.56
C ALA A 98 -17.99 -31.92 0.94
N ALA A 99 -17.81 -32.33 -0.32
CA ALA A 99 -18.70 -33.22 -1.03
C ALA A 99 -17.88 -34.26 -1.82
N ARG A 100 -18.54 -35.25 -2.43
CA ARG A 100 -17.85 -36.24 -3.24
C ARG A 100 -17.03 -35.57 -4.35
N GLY A 101 -15.72 -35.84 -4.39
CA GLY A 101 -14.79 -35.22 -5.35
C GLY A 101 -14.42 -33.76 -5.09
N ARG A 102 -14.87 -33.18 -3.96
CA ARG A 102 -14.61 -31.76 -3.66
C ARG A 102 -14.26 -31.56 -2.19
N VAL A 103 -13.12 -30.91 -1.93
CA VAL A 103 -12.68 -30.58 -0.57
C VAL A 103 -13.47 -29.39 0.02
N ALA A 104 -13.51 -29.34 1.35
CA ALA A 104 -14.08 -28.18 2.05
C ALA A 104 -13.26 -26.91 1.76
N MET A 105 -13.93 -25.78 1.79
CA MET A 105 -13.32 -24.46 1.67
C MET A 105 -13.58 -23.66 2.95
N HIS A 106 -12.51 -23.11 3.51
CA HIS A 106 -12.56 -22.32 4.73
C HIS A 106 -12.08 -20.89 4.47
N GLY A 107 -12.61 -19.96 5.23
CA GLY A 107 -12.09 -18.60 5.38
C GLY A 107 -11.47 -18.42 6.76
N ILE A 108 -10.74 -17.33 6.95
CA ILE A 108 -10.14 -16.94 8.24
C ILE A 108 -10.88 -15.72 8.76
N ALA A 109 -11.39 -15.79 9.99
CA ALA A 109 -12.02 -14.67 10.67
C ALA A 109 -10.94 -13.74 11.25
N LEU A 110 -10.36 -12.90 10.39
CA LEU A 110 -9.24 -12.03 10.76
C LEU A 110 -9.60 -11.08 11.90
N ASP A 111 -10.82 -10.55 11.90
CA ASP A 111 -11.30 -9.62 12.94
C ASP A 111 -11.36 -10.32 14.31
N GLN A 112 -11.87 -11.57 14.35
CA GLN A 112 -11.91 -12.36 15.56
C GLN A 112 -10.50 -12.69 16.07
N ILE A 113 -9.59 -13.04 15.16
CA ILE A 113 -8.19 -13.29 15.51
C ILE A 113 -7.55 -12.04 16.11
N MET A 114 -7.75 -10.87 15.52
CA MET A 114 -7.19 -9.63 16.03
C MET A 114 -7.78 -9.26 17.39
N LEU A 115 -9.08 -9.45 17.60
CA LEU A 115 -9.72 -9.25 18.91
C LEU A 115 -9.13 -10.15 19.99
N ASP A 116 -9.08 -11.46 19.73
CA ASP A 116 -8.60 -12.45 20.71
C ASP A 116 -7.12 -12.28 21.04
N THR A 117 -6.31 -11.81 20.07
CA THR A 117 -4.88 -11.63 20.25
C THR A 117 -4.50 -10.29 20.86
N LYS A 118 -5.44 -9.35 21.06
CA LYS A 118 -5.20 -7.98 21.52
C LYS A 118 -4.37 -7.93 22.82
N SER A 119 -4.60 -8.85 23.76
CA SER A 119 -3.85 -8.93 25.02
C SER A 119 -2.36 -9.20 24.85
N ALA A 120 -1.92 -9.69 23.68
CA ALA A 120 -0.52 -9.98 23.39
C ALA A 120 0.21 -8.86 22.62
N TRP A 121 -0.50 -7.88 22.08
CA TRP A 121 0.07 -6.87 21.17
C TRP A 121 1.17 -6.01 21.81
N ALA A 122 1.01 -5.63 23.07
CA ALA A 122 2.01 -4.85 23.79
C ALA A 122 3.38 -5.55 23.87
N ALA A 123 3.41 -6.89 23.86
CA ALA A 123 4.67 -7.65 23.86
C ALA A 123 5.38 -7.66 22.51
N ILE A 124 4.70 -7.31 21.41
CA ILE A 124 5.32 -7.20 20.09
C ILE A 124 6.08 -5.88 19.97
N GLY A 125 5.52 -4.81 20.51
CA GLY A 125 6.16 -3.50 20.55
C GLY A 125 5.19 -2.35 20.27
N PRO A 126 5.59 -1.10 20.61
CA PRO A 126 4.72 0.08 20.47
C PRO A 126 4.38 0.37 19.01
N ASP A 127 5.30 0.16 18.08
CA ASP A 127 5.07 0.39 16.65
C ASP A 127 4.01 -0.55 16.07
N PHE A 128 3.97 -1.79 16.56
CA PHE A 128 2.93 -2.75 16.20
C PHE A 128 1.57 -2.26 16.69
N VAL A 129 1.49 -1.88 17.97
CA VAL A 129 0.25 -1.38 18.57
C VAL A 129 -0.26 -0.16 17.80
N ALA A 130 0.61 0.79 17.48
CA ALA A 130 0.25 1.99 16.72
C ALA A 130 -0.32 1.67 15.31
N ARG A 131 0.14 0.58 14.67
CA ARG A 131 -0.37 0.18 13.35
C ARG A 131 -1.72 -0.54 13.39
N VAL A 132 -1.95 -1.38 14.42
CA VAL A 132 -3.11 -2.27 14.46
C VAL A 132 -4.24 -1.78 15.35
N GLN A 133 -3.96 -0.93 16.34
CA GLN A 133 -5.01 -0.23 17.05
C GLN A 133 -5.53 0.90 16.17
N PRO A 134 -6.86 0.98 15.96
CA PRO A 134 -7.41 2.24 15.53
C PRO A 134 -6.96 3.26 16.58
N SER A 135 -6.12 4.19 16.23
CA SER A 135 -6.06 5.41 16.99
C SER A 135 -7.52 5.84 17.12
N GLU A 136 -8.03 5.98 18.34
CA GLU A 136 -9.04 7.00 18.53
C GLU A 136 -8.41 8.20 17.86
N VAL A 137 -8.86 8.47 16.66
CA VAL A 137 -8.50 9.69 15.97
C VAL A 137 -9.04 10.78 16.88
N GLN A 138 -8.25 11.14 17.93
CA GLN A 138 -8.12 12.54 18.13
C GLN A 138 -7.82 13.04 16.72
N HIS A 139 -8.78 13.70 16.14
CA HIS A 139 -8.54 14.65 15.08
C HIS A 139 -7.60 15.71 15.69
N ALA A 140 -6.34 15.33 15.96
CA ALA A 140 -5.26 16.25 15.73
C ALA A 140 -5.51 16.65 14.29
N PRO A 141 -5.78 17.94 14.02
CA PRO A 141 -5.99 18.40 12.68
C PRO A 141 -4.85 17.75 11.92
N ALA A 142 -5.22 16.86 10.96
CA ALA A 142 -4.23 16.26 10.10
C ALA A 142 -3.30 17.42 9.82
N ASN A 143 -2.02 17.29 10.19
CA ASN A 143 -1.02 18.21 9.74
C ASN A 143 -0.86 17.88 8.25
N VAL A 144 -1.94 18.09 7.51
CA VAL A 144 -1.94 18.43 6.12
C VAL A 144 -1.17 19.72 6.17
N VAL A 145 0.19 19.60 6.13
CA VAL A 145 1.01 20.71 5.67
C VAL A 145 0.35 21.00 4.33
N PRO A 146 -0.43 22.09 4.20
CA PRO A 146 -0.97 22.44 2.91
C PRO A 146 0.27 22.48 2.04
N LEU A 147 0.32 21.63 1.00
CA LEU A 147 1.31 21.79 -0.05
C LEU A 147 1.24 23.29 -0.34
N ARG A 148 2.27 24.04 0.07
CA ARG A 148 2.29 25.49 -0.14
C ARG A 148 1.84 25.64 -1.58
N PRO A 149 0.77 26.40 -1.85
CA PRO A 149 0.37 26.62 -3.22
C PRO A 149 1.65 27.04 -3.93
N VAL A 150 2.07 26.27 -4.93
CA VAL A 150 3.28 26.56 -5.69
C VAL A 150 3.08 27.97 -6.18
N ALA A 151 3.91 28.91 -5.72
CA ALA A 151 3.77 30.31 -6.08
C ALA A 151 3.78 30.40 -7.61
N ALA A 152 2.86 31.14 -8.18
CA ALA A 152 2.86 31.39 -9.61
C ALA A 152 4.20 32.04 -10.00
N PRO A 153 4.81 31.63 -11.14
CA PRO A 153 6.04 32.26 -11.61
C PRO A 153 5.82 33.74 -11.81
N VAL A 154 6.86 34.54 -11.50
CA VAL A 154 6.84 35.98 -11.77
C VAL A 154 6.80 36.18 -13.29
N ASN A 155 5.74 36.77 -13.79
CA ASN A 155 5.59 37.03 -15.20
C ASN A 155 6.17 38.43 -15.53
N ASP A 156 7.37 38.43 -16.09
CA ASP A 156 8.06 39.64 -16.55
C ASP A 156 7.76 40.00 -18.02
N GLY A 157 6.79 39.31 -18.63
CA GLY A 157 6.38 39.50 -20.02
C GLY A 157 7.28 38.83 -21.05
N THR A 158 8.35 38.14 -20.64
CA THR A 158 9.19 37.37 -21.55
C THR A 158 8.47 36.13 -22.08
N LEU A 159 8.91 35.63 -23.25
CA LEU A 159 8.39 34.40 -23.84
C LEU A 159 8.42 33.24 -22.84
N TRP A 160 9.57 33.07 -22.13
CA TRP A 160 9.74 31.99 -21.18
C TRP A 160 8.86 32.14 -19.94
N ALA A 161 8.74 33.33 -19.38
CA ALA A 161 7.86 33.59 -18.22
C ALA A 161 6.38 33.33 -18.56
N ASN A 162 5.94 33.70 -19.76
CA ASN A 162 4.61 33.38 -20.25
C ASN A 162 4.40 31.87 -20.38
N ALA A 163 5.39 31.13 -20.90
CA ALA A 163 5.33 29.67 -21.02
C ALA A 163 5.31 29.00 -19.64
N GLN A 164 6.10 29.49 -18.70
CA GLN A 164 6.08 29.02 -17.31
C GLN A 164 4.71 29.25 -16.64
N ALA A 165 4.09 30.40 -16.83
CA ALA A 165 2.77 30.69 -16.29
C ALA A 165 1.69 29.76 -16.86
N VAL A 166 1.72 29.48 -18.18
CA VAL A 166 0.80 28.53 -18.82
C VAL A 166 1.04 27.13 -18.29
N PHE A 167 2.28 26.67 -18.16
CA PHE A 167 2.60 25.35 -17.64
C PHE A 167 2.14 25.21 -16.18
N HIS A 168 2.41 26.22 -15.33
CA HIS A 168 1.99 26.24 -13.94
C HIS A 168 0.47 26.16 -13.79
N SER A 169 -0.30 26.86 -14.63
CA SER A 169 -1.77 26.82 -14.59
C SER A 169 -2.35 25.45 -14.90
N GLN A 170 -1.63 24.62 -15.67
CA GLN A 170 -2.04 23.27 -16.06
C GLN A 170 -1.54 22.19 -15.08
N ASP A 171 -0.34 22.40 -14.50
CA ASP A 171 0.35 21.43 -13.66
C ASP A 171 1.35 22.16 -12.73
N ALA A 172 0.85 22.66 -11.62
CA ALA A 172 1.67 23.38 -10.64
C ALA A 172 2.75 22.46 -9.99
N ALA A 173 2.44 21.17 -9.81
CA ALA A 173 3.39 20.23 -9.22
C ALA A 173 4.53 19.91 -10.20
N GLY A 174 4.20 19.63 -11.46
CA GLY A 174 5.20 19.40 -12.52
C GLY A 174 6.03 20.67 -12.79
N PHE A 175 5.42 21.85 -12.70
CA PHE A 175 6.13 23.12 -12.80
C PHE A 175 7.22 23.24 -11.73
N SER A 176 6.87 23.14 -10.46
CA SER A 176 7.82 23.27 -9.35
C SER A 176 8.92 22.21 -9.36
N ALA A 177 8.58 21.00 -9.75
CA ALA A 177 9.55 19.91 -9.80
C ALA A 177 10.57 20.08 -10.93
N TRP A 178 10.15 20.55 -12.12
CA TRP A 178 10.95 20.40 -13.34
C TRP A 178 11.13 21.70 -14.15
N VAL A 179 10.09 22.53 -14.27
CA VAL A 179 10.11 23.69 -15.20
C VAL A 179 10.64 24.96 -14.54
N GLU A 180 10.36 25.17 -13.26
CA GLU A 180 10.81 26.32 -12.47
C GLU A 180 12.34 26.48 -12.47
N LYS A 181 13.07 25.36 -12.47
CA LYS A 181 14.53 25.34 -12.39
C LYS A 181 15.24 25.50 -13.74
N LEU A 182 14.48 25.60 -14.84
CA LEU A 182 15.05 25.82 -16.16
C LEU A 182 15.29 27.30 -16.39
N THR A 183 16.46 27.65 -16.88
CA THR A 183 16.85 29.02 -17.19
C THR A 183 17.10 29.19 -18.69
N VAL A 184 16.73 30.34 -19.24
CA VAL A 184 16.99 30.66 -20.66
C VAL A 184 18.47 30.96 -20.84
N VAL A 185 19.11 30.25 -21.78
CA VAL A 185 20.49 30.51 -22.20
C VAL A 185 20.52 31.48 -23.38
N TYR A 186 19.76 31.17 -24.42
CA TYR A 186 19.54 32.09 -25.52
C TYR A 186 18.25 31.77 -26.27
N TYR A 187 17.73 32.80 -26.95
CA TYR A 187 16.63 32.65 -27.90
C TYR A 187 16.97 33.42 -29.18
N GLU A 188 17.16 32.72 -30.27
CA GLU A 188 17.50 33.30 -31.55
C GLU A 188 16.98 32.44 -32.72
N ALA A 189 16.56 33.08 -33.80
CA ALA A 189 16.09 32.43 -35.02
C ALA A 189 15.06 31.30 -34.81
N GLY A 190 14.14 31.48 -33.83
CA GLY A 190 13.13 30.46 -33.49
C GLY A 190 13.66 29.27 -32.70
N GLN A 191 14.91 29.30 -32.25
CA GLN A 191 15.47 28.26 -31.37
C GLN A 191 15.61 28.80 -29.95
N LEU A 192 14.91 28.15 -28.97
CA LEU A 192 15.04 28.42 -27.54
C LEU A 192 15.94 27.36 -26.92
N THR A 193 17.00 27.77 -26.24
CA THR A 193 17.86 26.89 -25.45
C THR A 193 17.72 27.18 -23.97
N LEU A 194 17.41 26.11 -23.22
CA LEU A 194 17.22 26.16 -21.78
C LEU A 194 18.33 25.35 -21.08
N ALA A 195 18.86 25.88 -19.99
CA ALA A 195 19.78 25.16 -19.12
C ALA A 195 19.02 24.47 -17.98
N ALA A 196 19.37 23.22 -17.72
CA ALA A 196 18.88 22.43 -16.59
C ALA A 196 19.96 22.31 -15.50
N PRO A 197 19.59 22.20 -14.21
CA PRO A 197 20.54 22.17 -13.10
C PRO A 197 21.40 20.90 -13.06
N SER A 198 21.05 19.84 -13.78
CA SER A 198 21.80 18.60 -13.82
C SER A 198 21.49 17.77 -15.08
N LYS A 199 22.37 16.83 -15.41
CA LYS A 199 22.18 15.89 -16.52
C LYS A 199 20.91 15.07 -16.39
N PHE A 200 20.59 14.61 -15.16
CA PHE A 200 19.36 13.88 -14.89
C PHE A 200 18.12 14.73 -15.18
N HIS A 201 18.13 15.99 -14.72
CA HIS A 201 17.05 16.95 -14.96
C HIS A 201 16.86 17.22 -16.47
N ALA A 202 17.96 17.48 -17.19
CA ALA A 202 17.95 17.67 -18.65
C ALA A 202 17.36 16.46 -19.38
N THR A 203 17.79 15.25 -19.03
CA THR A 203 17.29 14.01 -19.63
C THR A 203 15.80 13.83 -19.38
N TYR A 204 15.35 14.04 -18.13
CA TYR A 204 13.93 13.90 -17.78
C TYR A 204 13.05 14.89 -18.55
N VAL A 205 13.44 16.17 -18.57
CA VAL A 205 12.69 17.22 -19.30
C VAL A 205 12.65 16.92 -20.79
N THR A 206 13.77 16.51 -21.37
CA THR A 206 13.84 16.17 -22.80
C THR A 206 12.95 14.97 -23.16
N THR A 207 12.92 13.96 -22.30
CA THR A 207 12.15 12.72 -22.59
C THR A 207 10.66 12.87 -22.33
N ASN A 208 10.28 13.60 -21.27
CA ASN A 208 8.90 13.56 -20.78
C ASN A 208 8.14 14.89 -20.94
N LEU A 209 8.83 16.02 -21.04
CA LEU A 209 8.18 17.34 -21.03
C LEU A 209 8.45 18.18 -22.28
N LEU A 210 9.39 17.80 -23.13
CA LEU A 210 9.79 18.59 -24.29
C LEU A 210 8.64 18.85 -25.24
N ASP A 211 7.86 17.83 -25.59
CA ASP A 211 6.71 17.95 -26.49
C ASP A 211 5.65 18.92 -25.92
N ARG A 212 5.39 18.82 -24.63
CA ARG A 212 4.44 19.68 -23.93
C ARG A 212 4.94 21.13 -23.91
N LEU A 213 6.23 21.35 -23.64
CA LEU A 213 6.85 22.67 -23.69
C LEU A 213 6.80 23.26 -25.10
N MET A 214 7.07 22.45 -26.12
CA MET A 214 6.96 22.87 -27.53
C MET A 214 5.55 23.32 -27.89
N VAL A 215 4.52 22.59 -27.45
CA VAL A 215 3.11 22.97 -27.71
C VAL A 215 2.77 24.30 -27.03
N ILE A 216 3.18 24.51 -25.79
CA ILE A 216 2.93 25.75 -25.04
C ILE A 216 3.65 26.92 -25.71
N LEU A 217 4.95 26.76 -26.03
CA LEU A 217 5.77 27.79 -26.60
C LEU A 217 5.27 28.21 -27.99
N ARG A 218 4.93 27.27 -28.87
CA ARG A 218 4.35 27.56 -30.21
C ARG A 218 2.99 28.23 -30.14
N ARG A 219 2.23 28.02 -29.07
CA ARG A 219 0.95 28.71 -28.85
C ARG A 219 1.17 30.19 -28.53
N ILE A 220 2.28 30.53 -27.86
CA ILE A 220 2.63 31.90 -27.48
C ILE A 220 3.37 32.59 -28.65
N ASP A 221 4.31 31.90 -29.26
CA ASP A 221 5.08 32.38 -30.41
C ASP A 221 5.19 31.28 -31.49
N PRO A 222 4.41 31.38 -32.58
CA PRO A 222 4.43 30.42 -33.68
C PRO A 222 5.78 30.31 -34.42
N SER A 223 6.68 31.27 -34.28
CA SER A 223 8.00 31.26 -34.90
C SER A 223 8.97 30.25 -34.31
N ILE A 224 8.63 29.66 -33.14
CA ILE A 224 9.48 28.67 -32.47
C ILE A 224 9.52 27.36 -33.24
N ALA A 225 10.69 27.09 -33.80
CA ALA A 225 10.98 25.89 -34.55
C ALA A 225 11.55 24.77 -33.66
N LYS A 226 12.38 25.14 -32.66
CA LYS A 226 13.11 24.15 -31.84
C LYS A 226 13.30 24.61 -30.39
N VAL A 227 13.20 23.66 -29.46
CA VAL A 227 13.62 23.83 -28.05
C VAL A 227 14.72 22.81 -27.74
N ALA A 228 15.83 23.28 -27.19
CA ALA A 228 16.95 22.45 -26.75
C ALA A 228 17.14 22.57 -25.23
N ILE A 229 17.46 21.47 -24.58
CA ILE A 229 17.79 21.43 -23.16
C ILE A 229 19.27 21.06 -23.01
N GLN A 230 20.02 21.86 -22.29
CA GLN A 230 21.44 21.60 -21.97
C GLN A 230 21.66 21.61 -20.45
N HIS A 231 22.83 21.14 -20.01
CA HIS A 231 23.22 21.13 -18.59
C HIS A 231 24.68 21.51 -18.44
#